data_5562e14844f88ab54504f75d75f3f060
#
_entry.id   5562e14844f88ab54504f75d75f3f060
#
_cell.length_a   1.000
_cell.length_b   1.000
_cell.length_c   1.000
_cell.angle_alpha   90.00
_cell.angle_beta   90.00
_cell.angle_gamma   90.00
#
_symmetry.space_group_name_H-M   'P 1'
#
loop_
_entity.id
_entity.type
_entity.pdbx_description
1 polymer ?
#
loop_
_entity_poly.entity_id
_entity_poly.type
_entity_poly.pdbx_seq_one_letter_code
_entity_poly.pdbx_strand_id
1 'polypeptide(L)'
;MILLLFLFTSSAYSGYTKSGIIETLREDGYATVIFYEIPDKKQYYILSNDVVIGTLISIQQIPDVSGKMRFICGYSLLNTKYKENLRTGLDIVYKDTDKEIDKRLQKNPYIESILYKPEIITPVDGRNMVLIPEGKFIMGCSDCDSDEFPERVEFTGDYYIDKQEVSNNDFRKYADVKGLTYPDYWKDHMDKGGNFTNLYFGSLPVIATYHEAAGYALWAGKRLPTEIEWEKAARVPASLEMPGKKGALYSWGSGFKDGLANTEELWQSEKTGENLKITISEKYLPMVTVKGYIPVDMYEKDSLSYYGVAHLDGNAMEWTDSWYLPYKGNRVENKKFGTQYKVIRGGAYFLSKNDARITDRKTGGMPDLYKDRIAGFRCVKNISESDKK
;
A
#
# COMPACT_ATOMS: atom_id res chain seq x y z
N MET A 1 48.80 28.77 6.91
CA MET A 1 48.21 27.43 7.01
C MET A 1 47.57 27.35 8.37
N ILE A 2 46.32 27.80 8.45
CA ILE A 2 45.54 27.78 9.71
C ILE A 2 44.60 26.58 9.61
N LEU A 3 44.93 25.57 10.41
CA LEU A 3 44.14 24.36 10.58
C LEU A 3 42.91 24.71 11.45
N LEU A 4 41.75 24.95 10.82
CA LEU A 4 40.50 25.08 11.61
C LEU A 4 40.07 23.67 12.01
N LEU A 5 40.39 23.33 13.28
CA LEU A 5 39.79 22.18 13.96
C LEU A 5 38.29 22.49 14.17
N PHE A 6 37.41 21.93 13.37
CA PHE A 6 36.00 21.87 13.73
C PHE A 6 35.85 20.86 14.85
N LEU A 7 35.79 21.37 16.06
CA LEU A 7 35.28 20.63 17.21
C LEU A 7 33.78 20.30 16.94
N PHE A 8 33.52 19.08 16.55
CA PHE A 8 32.17 18.57 16.56
C PHE A 8 31.68 18.48 18.00
N THR A 9 30.98 19.50 18.47
CA THR A 9 30.15 19.33 19.65
C THR A 9 28.94 18.49 19.23
N SER A 10 28.98 17.21 19.50
CA SER A 10 27.80 16.38 19.50
C SER A 10 26.87 16.86 20.60
N SER A 11 25.96 17.77 20.28
CA SER A 11 24.79 17.96 21.13
C SER A 11 23.94 16.70 21.00
N ALA A 12 24.13 15.82 21.96
CA ALA A 12 23.38 14.58 22.04
C ALA A 12 21.91 14.93 22.35
N TYR A 13 21.09 15.04 21.34
CA TYR A 13 19.64 14.91 21.51
C TYR A 13 19.39 13.52 22.09
N SER A 14 18.71 13.40 23.22
CA SER A 14 18.57 12.12 23.92
C SER A 14 18.00 11.04 22.99
N GLY A 15 18.86 10.14 22.53
CA GLY A 15 18.51 9.01 21.67
C GLY A 15 18.49 9.27 20.15
N TYR A 16 18.87 10.46 19.68
CA TYR A 16 19.00 10.77 18.27
C TYR A 16 20.40 11.23 17.89
N THR A 17 20.86 10.78 16.71
CA THR A 17 22.14 11.20 16.14
C THR A 17 21.88 12.14 14.96
N LYS A 18 22.55 13.30 14.98
CA LYS A 18 22.46 14.28 13.88
C LYS A 18 23.16 13.73 12.65
N SER A 19 22.44 13.70 11.52
CA SER A 19 22.92 13.14 10.27
C SER A 19 23.00 14.14 9.12
N GLY A 20 22.32 15.28 9.23
CA GLY A 20 22.29 16.27 8.16
C GLY A 20 21.51 17.52 8.55
N ILE A 21 21.36 18.42 7.58
CA ILE A 21 20.56 19.64 7.70
C ILE A 21 19.75 19.87 6.42
N ILE A 22 18.60 20.52 6.56
CA ILE A 22 17.82 21.02 5.41
C ILE A 22 18.54 22.25 4.82
N GLU A 23 18.95 22.16 3.58
CA GLU A 23 19.59 23.27 2.84
C GLU A 23 18.54 24.14 2.14
N THR A 24 17.59 23.54 1.46
CA THR A 24 16.49 24.25 0.79
C THR A 24 15.17 23.52 0.98
N LEU A 25 14.10 24.28 0.95
CA LEU A 25 12.73 23.77 0.98
C LEU A 25 12.02 24.15 -0.31
N ARG A 26 11.21 23.25 -0.81
CA ARG A 26 10.35 23.44 -1.98
C ARG A 26 8.89 23.38 -1.57
N GLU A 27 8.06 24.14 -2.25
CA GLU A 27 6.61 24.17 -1.99
C GLU A 27 5.90 22.85 -2.34
N ASP A 28 6.54 22.04 -3.19
CA ASP A 28 6.03 20.74 -3.66
C ASP A 28 6.24 19.58 -2.70
N GLY A 29 6.71 19.83 -1.48
CA GLY A 29 6.92 18.79 -0.46
C GLY A 29 8.28 18.11 -0.52
N TYR A 30 9.24 18.71 -1.25
CA TYR A 30 10.62 18.27 -1.31
C TYR A 30 11.57 19.25 -0.62
N ALA A 31 12.69 18.71 -0.17
CA ALA A 31 13.79 19.49 0.42
C ALA A 31 15.11 19.02 -0.19
N THR A 32 16.07 19.93 -0.33
CA THR A 32 17.47 19.53 -0.48
C THR A 32 18.06 19.39 0.91
N VAL A 33 18.69 18.26 1.17
CA VAL A 33 19.31 17.92 2.45
C VAL A 33 20.81 17.70 2.20
N ILE A 34 21.64 18.31 3.03
CA ILE A 34 23.07 17.98 3.11
C ILE A 34 23.21 16.94 4.20
N PHE A 35 23.62 15.72 3.86
CA PHE A 35 24.00 14.71 4.82
C PHE A 35 25.48 14.80 5.15
N TYR A 36 25.84 14.52 6.38
CA TYR A 36 27.24 14.46 6.83
C TYR A 36 27.90 13.13 6.51
N GLU A 37 27.07 12.07 6.33
CA GLU A 37 27.47 10.74 5.95
C GLU A 37 26.49 10.21 4.89
N ILE A 38 26.85 9.17 4.16
CA ILE A 38 25.92 8.54 3.20
C ILE A 38 24.71 7.99 3.99
N PRO A 39 23.49 8.42 3.62
CA PRO A 39 22.30 7.99 4.35
C PRO A 39 22.07 6.48 4.16
N ASP A 40 22.18 5.73 5.24
CA ASP A 40 22.09 4.27 5.31
C ASP A 40 20.96 3.78 6.22
N LYS A 41 20.28 4.70 6.91
CA LYS A 41 19.20 4.37 7.85
C LYS A 41 17.86 4.26 7.14
N LYS A 42 16.98 3.43 7.68
CA LYS A 42 15.64 3.24 7.13
C LYS A 42 14.74 4.46 7.35
N GLN A 43 15.01 5.26 8.37
CA GLN A 43 14.17 6.40 8.73
C GLN A 43 14.98 7.56 9.29
N TYR A 44 14.69 8.76 8.77
CA TYR A 44 15.24 10.03 9.22
C TYR A 44 14.12 10.97 9.62
N TYR A 45 14.37 11.77 10.66
CA TYR A 45 13.41 12.68 11.25
C TYR A 45 13.87 14.14 11.09
N ILE A 46 12.92 15.07 11.00
CA ILE A 46 13.15 16.51 10.97
C ILE A 46 12.92 17.04 12.38
N LEU A 47 13.93 17.65 12.98
CA LEU A 47 13.83 18.27 14.29
C LEU A 47 13.73 19.80 14.20
N SER A 48 12.83 20.38 15.01
CA SER A 48 12.74 21.80 15.28
C SER A 48 12.60 22.00 16.78
N ASN A 49 13.58 22.67 17.39
CA ASN A 49 13.59 22.92 18.86
C ASN A 49 13.39 21.64 19.68
N ASP A 50 14.15 20.60 19.37
CA ASP A 50 14.10 19.28 20.02
C ASP A 50 12.75 18.52 19.85
N VAL A 51 11.89 18.97 18.95
CA VAL A 51 10.63 18.31 18.63
C VAL A 51 10.72 17.73 17.23
N VAL A 52 10.36 16.47 17.07
CA VAL A 52 10.18 15.87 15.73
C VAL A 52 8.94 16.48 15.10
N ILE A 53 9.13 17.16 13.99
CA ILE A 53 8.05 17.82 13.24
C ILE A 53 7.71 17.12 11.92
N GLY A 54 8.57 16.21 11.48
CA GLY A 54 8.38 15.49 10.23
C GLY A 54 9.39 14.35 10.04
N THR A 55 9.25 13.66 8.95
CA THR A 55 10.13 12.56 8.51
C THR A 55 10.56 12.76 7.06
N LEU A 56 11.74 12.25 6.70
CA LEU A 56 12.12 12.08 5.30
C LEU A 56 11.53 10.76 4.77
N ILE A 57 10.85 10.83 3.64
CA ILE A 57 10.12 9.70 3.06
C ILE A 57 10.76 9.13 1.80
N SER A 58 11.66 9.88 1.17
CA SER A 58 12.49 9.41 0.06
C SER A 58 13.82 10.13 0.09
N ILE A 59 14.88 9.47 -0.36
CA ILE A 59 16.22 10.04 -0.37
C ILE A 59 16.88 9.68 -1.70
N GLN A 60 17.18 10.68 -2.52
CA GLN A 60 17.87 10.51 -3.79
C GLN A 60 19.08 11.42 -3.87
N GLN A 61 20.27 10.83 -4.07
CA GLN A 61 21.48 11.61 -4.26
C GLN A 61 21.42 12.41 -5.56
N ILE A 62 21.84 13.67 -5.47
CA ILE A 62 21.99 14.55 -6.64
C ILE A 62 23.46 14.89 -6.85
N PRO A 63 23.89 15.05 -8.12
CA PRO A 63 25.23 15.51 -8.42
C PRO A 63 25.53 16.86 -7.77
N ASP A 64 26.66 16.95 -7.10
CA ASP A 64 27.14 18.22 -6.52
C ASP A 64 28.63 18.43 -6.81
N VAL A 65 28.92 19.56 -7.43
CA VAL A 65 30.29 19.99 -7.78
C VAL A 65 31.04 20.60 -6.59
N SER A 66 30.35 20.88 -5.47
CA SER A 66 30.95 21.52 -4.28
C SER A 66 31.56 20.52 -3.29
N GLY A 67 31.47 19.22 -3.55
CA GLY A 67 32.00 18.16 -2.69
C GLY A 67 31.12 17.85 -1.47
N LYS A 68 29.93 18.44 -1.37
CA LYS A 68 28.95 18.11 -0.31
C LYS A 68 28.08 16.95 -0.75
N MET A 69 27.67 16.12 0.20
CA MET A 69 26.69 15.05 -0.06
C MET A 69 25.28 15.62 -0.03
N ARG A 70 24.78 16.02 -1.20
CA ARG A 70 23.44 16.57 -1.38
C ARG A 70 22.45 15.52 -1.87
N PHE A 71 21.26 15.59 -1.33
CA PHE A 71 20.16 14.69 -1.66
C PHE A 71 18.86 15.48 -1.80
N ILE A 72 18.04 15.10 -2.78
CA ILE A 72 16.63 15.50 -2.82
C ILE A 72 15.87 14.51 -1.96
N CYS A 73 15.13 15.02 -0.98
CA CYS A 73 14.34 14.22 -0.05
C CYS A 73 12.90 14.70 -0.10
N GLY A 74 11.96 13.77 -0.28
CA GLY A 74 10.58 14.02 0.08
C GLY A 74 10.47 14.10 1.60
N TYR A 75 9.55 14.90 2.11
CA TYR A 75 9.27 14.96 3.53
C TYR A 75 7.78 14.94 3.83
N SER A 76 7.43 14.40 4.98
CA SER A 76 6.08 14.45 5.52
C SER A 76 6.11 15.13 6.88
N LEU A 77 5.29 16.14 7.07
CA LEU A 77 5.10 16.75 8.37
C LEU A 77 4.11 15.93 9.19
N LEU A 78 4.41 15.74 10.46
CA LEU A 78 3.53 15.04 11.40
C LEU A 78 2.19 15.75 11.59
N ASN A 79 2.18 17.07 11.39
CA ASN A 79 0.95 17.87 11.41
C ASN A 79 1.13 19.11 10.54
N THR A 80 0.09 19.54 9.86
CA THR A 80 0.08 20.74 9.02
C THR A 80 0.43 22.02 9.79
N LYS A 81 0.16 22.08 11.10
CA LYS A 81 0.56 23.20 11.97
C LYS A 81 2.08 23.39 12.07
N TYR A 82 2.86 22.34 11.77
CA TYR A 82 4.33 22.45 11.76
C TYR A 82 4.88 23.07 10.47
N LYS A 83 4.02 23.39 9.50
CA LYS A 83 4.44 24.04 8.26
C LYS A 83 5.17 25.36 8.53
N GLU A 84 4.73 26.12 9.53
CA GLU A 84 5.36 27.38 9.94
C GLU A 84 6.74 27.17 10.62
N ASN A 85 6.97 25.98 11.19
CA ASN A 85 8.23 25.61 11.82
C ASN A 85 9.23 25.04 10.84
N LEU A 86 8.78 24.65 9.65
CA LEU A 86 9.63 24.07 8.62
C LEU A 86 10.45 25.17 7.94
N ARG A 87 11.76 25.11 8.09
CA ARG A 87 12.72 26.09 7.54
C ARG A 87 14.04 25.45 7.17
N THR A 88 14.85 26.18 6.45
CA THR A 88 16.25 25.77 6.20
C THR A 88 17.05 25.75 7.50
N GLY A 89 18.08 24.94 7.56
CA GLY A 89 18.93 24.79 8.74
C GLY A 89 18.38 23.88 9.83
N LEU A 90 17.20 23.26 9.66
CA LEU A 90 16.71 22.25 10.60
C LEU A 90 17.56 20.98 10.54
N ASP A 91 17.74 20.38 11.71
CA ASP A 91 18.51 19.16 11.85
C ASP A 91 17.78 17.93 11.30
N ILE A 92 18.50 17.12 10.56
CA ILE A 92 18.09 15.77 10.18
C ILE A 92 18.81 14.79 11.11
N VAL A 93 18.04 13.94 11.74
CA VAL A 93 18.51 12.99 12.75
C VAL A 93 17.99 11.59 12.47
N TYR A 94 18.67 10.58 13.00
CA TYR A 94 18.15 9.22 13.07
C TYR A 94 18.26 8.69 14.48
N LYS A 95 17.57 7.60 14.77
CA LYS A 95 17.59 6.96 16.08
C LYS A 95 18.59 5.81 16.07
N ASP A 96 19.54 5.82 16.99
CA ASP A 96 20.65 4.84 17.03
C ASP A 96 20.27 3.45 17.55
N THR A 97 19.15 3.31 18.22
CA THR A 97 18.70 2.01 18.78
C THR A 97 17.18 1.95 18.82
N ASP A 98 16.65 0.72 18.73
CA ASP A 98 15.24 0.39 18.99
C ASP A 98 14.82 0.59 20.46
N LYS A 99 15.62 1.29 21.25
CA LYS A 99 15.36 1.54 22.67
C LYS A 99 14.56 2.82 22.85
N GLU A 100 13.38 2.62 23.44
CA GLU A 100 12.43 3.59 24.00
C GLU A 100 12.35 4.96 23.30
N ILE A 101 11.21 5.18 22.65
CA ILE A 101 10.78 6.54 22.27
C ILE A 101 10.84 7.41 23.51
N ASP A 102 11.58 8.51 23.44
CA ASP A 102 11.72 9.47 24.53
C ASP A 102 10.32 9.81 25.09
N LYS A 103 10.13 9.65 26.40
CA LYS A 103 8.86 9.93 27.10
C LYS A 103 8.30 11.33 26.81
N ARG A 104 9.14 12.28 26.37
CA ARG A 104 8.74 13.62 25.92
C ARG A 104 8.02 13.58 24.56
N LEU A 105 8.39 12.63 23.69
CA LEU A 105 7.72 12.39 22.42
C LEU A 105 6.35 11.71 22.61
N GLN A 106 6.22 10.90 23.68
CA GLN A 106 4.96 10.22 24.02
C GLN A 106 3.83 11.17 24.44
N LYS A 107 4.14 12.40 24.86
CA LYS A 107 3.14 13.41 25.26
C LYS A 107 2.61 14.27 24.11
N ASN A 108 3.15 14.13 22.91
CA ASN A 108 2.67 14.88 21.76
C ASN A 108 1.62 14.06 21.02
N PRO A 109 0.33 14.42 21.03
CA PRO A 109 -0.74 13.67 20.40
C PRO A 109 -0.58 13.49 18.88
N TYR A 110 0.33 14.24 18.25
CA TYR A 110 0.61 14.16 16.81
C TYR A 110 1.73 13.18 16.45
N ILE A 111 2.38 12.57 17.46
CA ILE A 111 3.34 11.47 17.26
C ILE A 111 2.62 10.12 17.26
N GLU A 112 1.33 10.10 17.50
CA GLU A 112 0.55 8.86 17.56
C GLU A 112 0.64 8.03 16.28
N SER A 113 0.72 8.65 15.09
CA SER A 113 0.91 7.90 13.85
C SER A 113 2.29 7.22 13.74
N ILE A 114 3.32 7.75 14.41
CA ILE A 114 4.64 7.09 14.53
C ILE A 114 4.60 5.97 15.59
N LEU A 115 3.65 6.02 16.51
CA LEU A 115 3.51 5.04 17.60
C LEU A 115 2.80 3.76 17.13
N TYR A 116 2.16 3.77 15.98
CA TYR A 116 1.51 2.57 15.46
C TYR A 116 2.53 1.60 14.87
N LYS A 117 2.28 0.32 15.06
CA LYS A 117 3.07 -0.73 14.45
C LYS A 117 2.94 -0.64 12.93
N PRO A 118 4.04 -0.70 12.15
CA PRO A 118 3.96 -0.67 10.69
C PRO A 118 3.21 -1.88 10.11
N GLU A 119 3.27 -3.01 10.81
CA GLU A 119 2.51 -4.22 10.50
C GLU A 119 1.90 -4.78 11.79
N ILE A 120 0.70 -5.35 11.69
CA ILE A 120 0.02 -6.05 12.77
C ILE A 120 -0.48 -7.41 12.29
N ILE A 121 -0.65 -8.34 13.22
CA ILE A 121 -1.36 -9.61 12.97
C ILE A 121 -2.71 -9.50 13.67
N THR A 122 -3.79 -9.70 12.94
CA THR A 122 -5.14 -9.65 13.50
C THR A 122 -5.49 -10.93 14.24
N PRO A 123 -6.08 -10.83 15.44
CA PRO A 123 -6.23 -12.01 16.33
C PRO A 123 -7.28 -13.00 15.84
N VAL A 124 -8.26 -12.58 15.06
CA VAL A 124 -9.39 -13.44 14.64
C VAL A 124 -9.00 -14.33 13.46
N ASP A 125 -8.47 -13.74 12.40
CA ASP A 125 -8.13 -14.47 11.17
C ASP A 125 -6.62 -14.78 11.04
N GLY A 126 -5.78 -14.15 11.87
CA GLY A 126 -4.33 -14.38 11.88
C GLY A 126 -3.59 -13.73 10.71
N ARG A 127 -4.20 -12.74 10.04
CA ARG A 127 -3.63 -12.13 8.83
C ARG A 127 -2.76 -10.91 9.14
N ASN A 128 -1.73 -10.76 8.34
CA ASN A 128 -0.88 -9.57 8.36
C ASN A 128 -1.59 -8.38 7.72
N MET A 129 -1.57 -7.26 8.41
CA MET A 129 -2.02 -5.96 7.89
C MET A 129 -0.91 -4.94 7.94
N VAL A 130 -0.88 -4.05 6.97
CA VAL A 130 0.11 -2.96 6.82
C VAL A 130 -0.54 -1.64 7.16
N LEU A 131 0.18 -0.78 7.87
CA LEU A 131 -0.26 0.58 8.16
C LEU A 131 -0.18 1.44 6.90
N ILE A 132 -1.30 2.07 6.56
CA ILE A 132 -1.37 3.16 5.58
C ILE A 132 -1.51 4.46 6.35
N PRO A 133 -0.47 5.30 6.44
CA PRO A 133 -0.50 6.53 7.20
C PRO A 133 -1.51 7.53 6.64
N GLU A 134 -2.03 8.39 7.51
CA GLU A 134 -2.83 9.53 7.06
C GLU A 134 -2.08 10.38 6.03
N GLY A 135 -2.80 11.06 5.17
CA GLY A 135 -2.19 12.00 4.24
C GLY A 135 -2.88 12.06 2.88
N LYS A 136 -2.36 12.95 2.06
CA LYS A 136 -2.83 13.21 0.72
C LYS A 136 -2.17 12.27 -0.28
N PHE A 137 -2.92 11.89 -1.31
CA PHE A 137 -2.43 11.18 -2.48
C PHE A 137 -3.18 11.66 -3.73
N ILE A 138 -2.65 11.35 -4.90
CA ILE A 138 -3.31 11.66 -6.16
C ILE A 138 -4.14 10.45 -6.57
N MET A 139 -5.45 10.62 -6.72
CA MET A 139 -6.40 9.60 -7.11
C MET A 139 -6.92 9.83 -8.52
N GLY A 140 -7.15 8.75 -9.26
CA GLY A 140 -7.64 8.79 -10.62
C GLY A 140 -6.56 8.96 -11.67
N CYS A 141 -6.98 9.17 -12.91
CA CYS A 141 -6.10 9.33 -14.06
C CYS A 141 -6.79 10.21 -15.09
N SER A 142 -6.08 11.24 -15.62
CA SER A 142 -6.67 12.16 -16.59
C SER A 142 -6.60 11.67 -18.04
N ASP A 143 -5.71 10.71 -18.32
CA ASP A 143 -5.45 10.19 -19.68
C ASP A 143 -5.84 8.71 -19.83
N CYS A 144 -6.60 8.17 -18.88
CA CYS A 144 -7.07 6.79 -18.88
C CYS A 144 -8.55 6.70 -19.28
N ASP A 145 -9.30 5.75 -18.71
CA ASP A 145 -10.72 5.61 -19.02
C ASP A 145 -11.55 6.76 -18.42
N SER A 146 -12.66 7.06 -19.07
CA SER A 146 -13.47 8.25 -18.74
C SER A 146 -14.03 8.28 -17.32
N ASP A 147 -14.17 7.14 -16.67
CA ASP A 147 -14.66 7.02 -15.30
C ASP A 147 -13.54 7.15 -14.24
N GLU A 148 -12.27 7.12 -14.67
CA GLU A 148 -11.10 7.39 -13.83
C GLU A 148 -10.80 8.90 -13.70
N PHE A 149 -11.43 9.73 -14.54
CA PHE A 149 -11.28 11.19 -14.60
C PHE A 149 -12.22 11.92 -13.62
N PRO A 150 -11.83 13.10 -13.09
CA PRO A 150 -10.52 13.72 -13.16
C PRO A 150 -9.54 13.15 -12.13
N GLU A 151 -8.25 13.22 -12.47
CA GLU A 151 -7.19 13.08 -11.48
C GLU A 151 -7.34 14.19 -10.43
N ARG A 152 -7.22 13.85 -9.14
CA ARG A 152 -7.46 14.78 -8.04
C ARG A 152 -6.72 14.40 -6.79
N VAL A 153 -6.52 15.39 -5.92
CA VAL A 153 -5.95 15.15 -4.59
C VAL A 153 -7.06 14.67 -3.65
N GLU A 154 -6.86 13.49 -3.06
CA GLU A 154 -7.69 12.94 -1.99
C GLU A 154 -6.92 12.82 -0.69
N PHE A 155 -7.64 12.66 0.41
CA PHE A 155 -7.08 12.48 1.75
C PHE A 155 -7.76 11.32 2.46
N THR A 156 -6.99 10.50 3.15
CA THR A 156 -7.52 9.53 4.14
C THR A 156 -6.81 9.71 5.48
N GLY A 157 -7.49 9.37 6.58
CA GLY A 157 -6.84 9.09 7.86
C GLY A 157 -5.98 7.84 7.81
N ASP A 158 -5.37 7.50 8.93
CA ASP A 158 -4.64 6.24 9.12
C ASP A 158 -5.57 5.03 9.12
N TYR A 159 -5.13 3.93 8.54
CA TYR A 159 -5.80 2.63 8.63
C TYR A 159 -4.81 1.50 8.39
N TYR A 160 -5.18 0.29 8.78
CA TYR A 160 -4.51 -0.93 8.37
C TYR A 160 -5.24 -1.58 7.19
N ILE A 161 -4.48 -2.13 6.25
CA ILE A 161 -5.00 -2.93 5.13
C ILE A 161 -4.34 -4.30 5.13
N ASP A 162 -5.08 -5.36 4.77
CA ASP A 162 -4.50 -6.68 4.57
C ASP A 162 -3.38 -6.61 3.53
N LYS A 163 -2.22 -7.18 3.86
CA LYS A 163 -1.05 -7.21 2.98
C LYS A 163 -1.32 -7.94 1.67
N GLN A 164 -2.19 -8.94 1.71
CA GLN A 164 -2.54 -9.83 0.61
C GLN A 164 -4.07 -9.96 0.51
N GLU A 165 -4.57 -10.49 -0.62
CA GLU A 165 -5.97 -10.90 -0.75
C GLU A 165 -6.33 -11.98 0.28
N VAL A 166 -7.59 -12.10 0.64
CA VAL A 166 -8.09 -13.19 1.50
C VAL A 166 -8.03 -14.51 0.72
N SER A 167 -7.37 -15.52 1.29
CA SER A 167 -7.23 -16.84 0.66
C SER A 167 -8.45 -17.75 0.89
N ASN A 168 -8.57 -18.82 0.10
CA ASN A 168 -9.56 -19.88 0.35
C ASN A 168 -9.42 -20.47 1.75
N ASN A 169 -8.19 -20.68 2.25
CA ASN A 169 -7.96 -21.16 3.61
C ASN A 169 -8.49 -20.20 4.69
N ASP A 170 -8.30 -18.90 4.49
CA ASP A 170 -8.78 -17.90 5.45
C ASP A 170 -10.31 -17.82 5.43
N PHE A 171 -10.90 -17.80 4.24
CA PHE A 171 -12.36 -17.77 4.11
C PHE A 171 -13.02 -19.04 4.66
N ARG A 172 -12.36 -20.21 4.54
CA ARG A 172 -12.85 -21.46 5.12
C ARG A 172 -12.98 -21.36 6.62
N LYS A 173 -12.02 -20.77 7.34
CA LYS A 173 -12.12 -20.56 8.79
C LYS A 173 -13.40 -19.81 9.17
N TYR A 174 -13.72 -18.77 8.41
CA TYR A 174 -14.95 -18.01 8.59
C TYR A 174 -16.21 -18.85 8.31
N ALA A 175 -16.21 -19.56 7.19
CA ALA A 175 -17.33 -20.41 6.79
C ALA A 175 -17.60 -21.51 7.83
N ASP A 176 -16.55 -22.16 8.35
CA ASP A 176 -16.64 -23.18 9.39
C ASP A 176 -17.25 -22.61 10.68
N VAL A 177 -16.74 -21.46 11.15
CA VAL A 177 -17.24 -20.82 12.39
C VAL A 177 -18.71 -20.39 12.27
N LYS A 178 -19.13 -19.97 11.07
CA LYS A 178 -20.49 -19.49 10.80
C LYS A 178 -21.45 -20.56 10.31
N GLY A 179 -20.97 -21.78 10.05
CA GLY A 179 -21.77 -22.85 9.48
C GLY A 179 -22.28 -22.56 8.07
N LEU A 180 -21.47 -21.85 7.25
CA LEU A 180 -21.85 -21.48 5.89
C LEU A 180 -21.61 -22.65 4.93
N THR A 181 -22.43 -22.71 3.87
CA THR A 181 -22.16 -23.60 2.75
C THR A 181 -20.93 -23.13 2.00
N TYR A 182 -20.00 -24.04 1.76
CA TYR A 182 -18.82 -23.74 0.97
C TYR A 182 -19.15 -23.35 -0.48
N PRO A 183 -18.31 -22.52 -1.10
CA PRO A 183 -18.44 -22.20 -2.52
C PRO A 183 -18.44 -23.47 -3.38
N ASP A 184 -19.35 -23.54 -4.38
CA ASP A 184 -19.48 -24.72 -5.25
C ASP A 184 -18.18 -25.07 -5.98
N TYR A 185 -17.38 -24.07 -6.36
CA TYR A 185 -16.10 -24.29 -7.05
C TYR A 185 -15.02 -24.92 -6.16
N TRP A 186 -15.27 -25.10 -4.83
CA TRP A 186 -14.37 -25.82 -3.95
C TRP A 186 -14.57 -27.34 -3.98
N LYS A 187 -15.69 -27.84 -4.47
CA LYS A 187 -16.11 -29.27 -4.36
C LYS A 187 -15.04 -30.23 -4.86
N ASP A 188 -14.40 -29.92 -5.99
CA ASP A 188 -13.39 -30.78 -6.59
C ASP A 188 -12.00 -30.68 -5.92
N HIS A 189 -11.87 -29.77 -4.97
CA HIS A 189 -10.64 -29.49 -4.25
C HIS A 189 -10.69 -29.83 -2.77
N MET A 190 -11.77 -30.46 -2.31
CA MET A 190 -11.99 -30.82 -0.91
C MET A 190 -12.12 -32.32 -0.73
N ASP A 191 -11.59 -32.81 0.41
CA ASP A 191 -11.84 -34.16 0.87
C ASP A 191 -13.21 -34.30 1.59
N LYS A 192 -13.59 -35.54 1.95
CA LYS A 192 -14.82 -35.80 2.67
C LYS A 192 -14.89 -35.15 4.07
N GLY A 193 -13.75 -34.76 4.62
CA GLY A 193 -13.64 -34.05 5.90
C GLY A 193 -13.69 -32.54 5.79
N GLY A 194 -13.92 -32.00 4.58
CA GLY A 194 -13.98 -30.55 4.35
C GLY A 194 -12.61 -29.86 4.33
N ASN A 195 -11.50 -30.60 4.13
CA ASN A 195 -10.17 -30.04 4.00
C ASN A 195 -9.80 -29.91 2.52
N PHE A 196 -9.04 -28.88 2.17
CA PHE A 196 -8.46 -28.79 0.84
C PHE A 196 -7.43 -29.91 0.64
N THR A 197 -7.59 -30.65 -0.46
CA THR A 197 -6.69 -31.75 -0.84
C THR A 197 -5.35 -31.26 -1.34
N ASN A 198 -5.22 -29.97 -1.61
CA ASN A 198 -4.08 -29.33 -2.22
C ASN A 198 -3.77 -27.99 -1.55
N LEU A 199 -2.55 -27.83 -1.03
CA LEU A 199 -2.07 -26.63 -0.38
C LEU A 199 -2.13 -25.40 -1.32
N TYR A 200 -1.86 -25.60 -2.62
CA TYR A 200 -1.91 -24.55 -3.62
C TYR A 200 -3.31 -23.94 -3.70
N PHE A 201 -4.35 -24.78 -3.83
CA PHE A 201 -5.73 -24.31 -3.94
C PHE A 201 -6.17 -23.53 -2.68
N GLY A 202 -5.83 -24.04 -1.51
CA GLY A 202 -6.11 -23.35 -0.24
C GLY A 202 -5.47 -21.96 -0.12
N SER A 203 -4.34 -21.76 -0.80
CA SER A 203 -3.58 -20.51 -0.80
C SER A 203 -4.01 -19.53 -1.90
N LEU A 204 -4.89 -19.92 -2.85
CA LEU A 204 -5.41 -19.01 -3.86
C LEU A 204 -6.38 -17.99 -3.25
N PRO A 205 -6.54 -16.80 -3.88
CA PRO A 205 -7.55 -15.84 -3.46
C PRO A 205 -8.94 -16.46 -3.52
N VAL A 206 -9.74 -16.23 -2.50
CA VAL A 206 -11.15 -16.63 -2.52
C VAL A 206 -11.93 -15.71 -3.45
N ILE A 207 -12.81 -16.29 -4.27
CA ILE A 207 -13.74 -15.52 -5.09
C ILE A 207 -15.12 -15.59 -4.43
N ALA A 208 -15.63 -14.44 -4.05
CA ALA A 208 -16.80 -14.28 -3.20
C ALA A 208 -17.84 -13.31 -3.80
N THR A 209 -19.05 -13.36 -3.29
CA THR A 209 -20.02 -12.28 -3.45
C THR A 209 -19.66 -11.12 -2.55
N TYR A 210 -20.18 -9.92 -2.83
CA TYR A 210 -19.99 -8.76 -1.97
C TYR A 210 -20.40 -9.02 -0.52
N HIS A 211 -21.55 -9.67 -0.30
CA HIS A 211 -22.04 -9.94 1.05
C HIS A 211 -21.19 -10.98 1.80
N GLU A 212 -20.66 -11.98 1.11
CA GLU A 212 -19.71 -12.93 1.71
C GLU A 212 -18.41 -12.23 2.11
N ALA A 213 -17.90 -11.35 1.26
CA ALA A 213 -16.69 -10.56 1.54
C ALA A 213 -16.90 -9.61 2.74
N ALA A 214 -18.04 -8.88 2.76
CA ALA A 214 -18.39 -8.00 3.87
C ALA A 214 -18.63 -8.78 5.18
N GLY A 215 -19.28 -9.95 5.08
CA GLY A 215 -19.51 -10.84 6.22
C GLY A 215 -18.22 -11.38 6.83
N TYR A 216 -17.27 -11.81 5.99
CA TYR A 216 -15.92 -12.19 6.44
C TYR A 216 -15.23 -11.03 7.15
N ALA A 217 -15.21 -9.86 6.52
CA ALA A 217 -14.55 -8.69 7.07
C ALA A 217 -15.11 -8.34 8.46
N LEU A 218 -16.44 -8.33 8.62
CA LEU A 218 -17.08 -8.07 9.90
C LEU A 218 -16.73 -9.14 10.95
N TRP A 219 -16.72 -10.43 10.57
CA TRP A 219 -16.31 -11.51 11.45
C TRP A 219 -14.89 -11.35 11.95
N ALA A 220 -13.98 -10.92 11.05
CA ALA A 220 -12.58 -10.69 11.38
C ALA A 220 -12.34 -9.40 12.21
N GLY A 221 -13.38 -8.63 12.55
CA GLY A 221 -13.24 -7.34 13.21
C GLY A 221 -12.70 -6.24 12.29
N LYS A 222 -12.97 -6.38 11.01
CA LYS A 222 -12.51 -5.52 9.90
C LYS A 222 -13.71 -5.02 9.08
N ARG A 223 -13.43 -4.36 7.98
CA ARG A 223 -14.40 -3.98 6.93
C ARG A 223 -13.75 -4.07 5.55
N LEU A 224 -14.54 -4.00 4.50
CA LEU A 224 -14.00 -3.80 3.16
C LEU A 224 -13.39 -2.39 3.05
N PRO A 225 -12.35 -2.21 2.22
CA PRO A 225 -11.82 -0.89 1.92
C PRO A 225 -12.85 -0.06 1.14
N THR A 226 -12.88 1.24 1.36
CA THR A 226 -13.44 2.15 0.37
C THR A 226 -12.54 2.18 -0.86
N GLU A 227 -13.08 2.59 -2.00
CA GLU A 227 -12.29 2.75 -3.22
C GLU A 227 -11.09 3.71 -3.04
N ILE A 228 -11.30 4.79 -2.26
CA ILE A 228 -10.25 5.77 -1.93
C ILE A 228 -9.12 5.12 -1.13
N GLU A 229 -9.45 4.31 -0.12
CA GLU A 229 -8.47 3.60 0.70
C GLU A 229 -7.71 2.55 -0.11
N TRP A 230 -8.42 1.81 -0.96
CA TRP A 230 -7.81 0.82 -1.83
C TRP A 230 -6.77 1.46 -2.78
N GLU A 231 -7.16 2.54 -3.47
CA GLU A 231 -6.26 3.22 -4.41
C GLU A 231 -5.09 3.89 -3.68
N LYS A 232 -5.31 4.48 -2.48
CA LYS A 232 -4.21 5.01 -1.68
C LYS A 232 -3.19 3.96 -1.32
N ALA A 233 -3.63 2.76 -0.93
CA ALA A 233 -2.72 1.65 -0.59
C ALA A 233 -1.85 1.20 -1.78
N ALA A 234 -2.34 1.40 -3.01
CA ALA A 234 -1.63 1.11 -4.24
C ALA A 234 -0.68 2.25 -4.70
N ARG A 235 -0.96 3.49 -4.27
CA ARG A 235 -0.24 4.70 -4.70
C ARG A 235 0.96 5.02 -3.81
N VAL A 236 1.74 5.99 -4.28
CA VAL A 236 2.71 6.70 -3.45
C VAL A 236 2.05 7.93 -2.82
N PRO A 237 2.58 8.45 -1.68
CA PRO A 237 2.13 9.73 -1.15
C PRO A 237 2.25 10.86 -2.18
N ALA A 238 1.32 11.81 -2.18
CA ALA A 238 1.34 12.95 -3.12
C ALA A 238 2.65 13.75 -3.07
N SER A 239 3.32 13.77 -1.93
CA SER A 239 4.64 14.41 -1.76
C SER A 239 5.78 13.72 -2.52
N LEU A 240 5.57 12.47 -2.97
CA LEU A 240 6.54 11.71 -3.76
C LEU A 240 6.22 11.70 -5.25
N GLU A 241 5.03 12.12 -5.64
CA GLU A 241 4.68 12.28 -7.05
C GLU A 241 5.31 13.55 -7.59
N MET A 242 6.09 13.41 -8.66
CA MET A 242 6.76 14.57 -9.27
C MET A 242 5.74 15.42 -10.05
N PRO A 243 5.71 16.75 -9.85
CA PRO A 243 4.88 17.64 -10.65
C PRO A 243 5.11 17.47 -12.14
N GLY A 244 4.04 17.32 -12.91
CA GLY A 244 4.08 17.17 -14.37
C GLY A 244 4.51 15.81 -14.91
N LYS A 245 4.73 14.81 -14.06
CA LYS A 245 4.81 13.41 -14.49
C LYS A 245 3.45 12.75 -14.29
N LYS A 246 3.03 11.92 -15.25
CA LYS A 246 1.85 11.07 -15.10
C LYS A 246 1.97 10.28 -13.79
N GLY A 247 0.93 10.26 -12.98
CA GLY A 247 0.86 9.46 -11.78
C GLY A 247 1.17 7.99 -12.05
N ALA A 248 1.57 7.26 -11.03
CA ALA A 248 1.81 5.83 -11.15
C ALA A 248 0.54 5.12 -11.65
N LEU A 249 0.68 4.29 -12.68
CA LEU A 249 -0.41 3.44 -13.19
C LEU A 249 -0.42 2.05 -12.57
N TYR A 250 0.69 1.67 -11.96
CA TYR A 250 0.89 0.39 -11.26
C TYR A 250 1.51 0.67 -9.90
N SER A 251 1.37 -0.23 -8.97
CA SER A 251 1.90 -0.07 -7.60
C SER A 251 3.42 0.13 -7.54
N TRP A 252 4.15 -0.27 -8.58
CA TRP A 252 5.60 -0.05 -8.73
C TRP A 252 5.99 1.15 -9.62
N GLY A 253 5.04 1.91 -10.17
CA GLY A 253 5.32 3.09 -10.99
C GLY A 253 4.45 3.24 -12.24
N SER A 254 4.90 4.07 -13.19
CA SER A 254 4.08 4.47 -14.36
C SER A 254 4.11 3.49 -15.54
N GLY A 255 5.07 2.56 -15.58
CA GLY A 255 5.21 1.59 -16.66
C GLY A 255 4.91 0.17 -16.23
N PHE A 256 4.22 -0.59 -17.08
CA PHE A 256 4.04 -2.02 -16.87
C PHE A 256 5.40 -2.74 -16.91
N LYS A 257 5.60 -3.69 -16.02
CA LYS A 257 6.78 -4.55 -15.97
C LYS A 257 6.35 -6.00 -16.04
N ASP A 258 6.84 -6.69 -17.06
CA ASP A 258 6.56 -8.11 -17.24
C ASP A 258 7.00 -8.92 -16.02
N GLY A 259 6.17 -9.86 -15.59
CA GLY A 259 6.45 -10.76 -14.47
C GLY A 259 6.12 -10.22 -13.07
N LEU A 260 5.81 -8.91 -12.92
CA LEU A 260 5.46 -8.36 -11.61
C LEU A 260 3.97 -8.46 -11.28
N ALA A 261 3.11 -8.70 -12.28
CA ALA A 261 1.66 -8.86 -12.09
C ALA A 261 1.15 -10.16 -12.71
N ASN A 262 0.19 -10.78 -12.05
CA ASN A 262 -0.56 -11.90 -12.63
C ASN A 262 -1.70 -11.35 -13.49
N THR A 263 -1.40 -11.06 -14.75
CA THR A 263 -2.31 -10.58 -15.79
C THR A 263 -2.23 -11.49 -17.01
N GLU A 264 -3.03 -11.22 -18.05
CA GLU A 264 -3.01 -12.00 -19.27
C GLU A 264 -1.62 -12.06 -19.92
N GLU A 265 -0.85 -10.99 -19.86
CA GLU A 265 0.49 -10.89 -20.42
C GLU A 265 1.47 -11.89 -19.79
N LEU A 266 1.33 -12.18 -18.50
CA LEU A 266 2.16 -13.20 -17.84
C LEU A 266 2.05 -14.56 -18.52
N TRP A 267 0.86 -14.91 -19.01
CA TRP A 267 0.55 -16.23 -19.60
C TRP A 267 0.71 -16.29 -21.12
N GLN A 268 0.83 -15.15 -21.79
CA GLN A 268 1.05 -15.04 -23.24
C GLN A 268 2.53 -14.95 -23.61
N SER A 269 3.40 -14.63 -22.68
CA SER A 269 4.83 -14.48 -22.92
C SER A 269 5.46 -15.82 -23.30
N GLU A 270 6.27 -15.85 -24.37
CA GLU A 270 7.12 -17.00 -24.72
C GLU A 270 8.11 -17.37 -23.59
N LYS A 271 8.36 -16.41 -22.68
CA LYS A 271 9.17 -16.57 -21.46
C LYS A 271 8.36 -16.99 -20.25
N THR A 272 7.11 -17.42 -20.40
CA THR A 272 6.22 -17.76 -19.27
C THR A 272 6.90 -18.71 -18.26
N GLY A 273 7.63 -19.69 -18.74
CA GLY A 273 8.36 -20.63 -17.88
C GLY A 273 9.46 -19.96 -17.05
N GLU A 274 10.14 -18.95 -17.57
CA GLU A 274 11.19 -18.20 -16.85
C GLU A 274 10.55 -17.16 -15.92
N ASN A 275 9.54 -16.44 -16.38
CA ASN A 275 8.82 -15.46 -15.57
C ASN A 275 8.06 -16.14 -14.42
N LEU A 276 7.42 -17.30 -14.69
CA LEU A 276 6.81 -18.10 -13.63
C LEU A 276 7.84 -18.60 -12.60
N LYS A 277 9.06 -18.92 -13.02
CA LYS A 277 10.14 -19.28 -12.09
C LYS A 277 10.58 -18.12 -11.19
N ILE A 278 10.53 -16.90 -11.70
CA ILE A 278 10.87 -15.68 -10.95
C ILE A 278 9.76 -15.33 -9.94
N THR A 279 8.52 -15.44 -10.37
CA THR A 279 7.34 -15.03 -9.58
C THR A 279 6.86 -16.13 -8.61
N ILE A 280 7.14 -17.41 -8.93
CA ILE A 280 6.63 -18.54 -8.16
C ILE A 280 7.70 -19.04 -7.20
N SER A 281 7.41 -19.01 -5.90
CA SER A 281 8.31 -19.64 -4.92
C SER A 281 8.45 -21.12 -5.20
N GLU A 282 9.63 -21.70 -4.91
CA GLU A 282 9.91 -23.13 -5.09
C GLU A 282 8.83 -24.04 -4.46
N LYS A 283 8.18 -23.56 -3.42
CA LYS A 283 7.07 -24.24 -2.73
C LYS A 283 5.89 -24.58 -3.66
N TYR A 284 5.62 -23.74 -4.66
CA TYR A 284 4.46 -23.88 -5.54
C TYR A 284 4.80 -24.26 -6.99
N LEU A 285 6.07 -24.16 -7.39
CA LEU A 285 6.52 -24.45 -8.76
C LEU A 285 5.95 -25.75 -9.36
N PRO A 286 5.88 -26.87 -8.62
CA PRO A 286 5.34 -28.12 -9.16
C PRO A 286 3.83 -28.08 -9.41
N MET A 287 3.12 -27.08 -8.89
CA MET A 287 1.65 -27.02 -8.86
C MET A 287 1.06 -26.03 -9.87
N VAL A 288 1.87 -25.08 -10.35
CA VAL A 288 1.42 -24.08 -11.33
C VAL A 288 1.68 -24.56 -12.73
N THR A 289 0.70 -25.24 -13.29
CA THR A 289 0.81 -25.84 -14.63
C THR A 289 -0.11 -25.21 -15.68
N VAL A 290 -1.03 -24.35 -15.25
CA VAL A 290 -2.04 -23.73 -16.11
C VAL A 290 -2.32 -22.29 -15.73
N LYS A 291 -2.75 -21.47 -16.68
CA LYS A 291 -3.21 -20.10 -16.49
C LYS A 291 -4.29 -20.04 -15.40
N GLY A 292 -4.11 -19.18 -14.40
CA GLY A 292 -5.06 -19.04 -13.31
C GLY A 292 -4.64 -18.08 -12.22
N TYR A 293 -5.36 -18.09 -11.11
CA TYR A 293 -4.95 -17.42 -9.90
C TYR A 293 -3.65 -18.02 -9.36
N ILE A 294 -2.82 -17.18 -8.76
CA ILE A 294 -1.63 -17.62 -8.01
C ILE A 294 -1.85 -17.43 -6.50
N PRO A 295 -1.13 -18.19 -5.65
CA PRO A 295 -1.22 -18.05 -4.21
C PRO A 295 -1.01 -16.62 -3.73
N VAL A 296 -1.81 -16.18 -2.75
CA VAL A 296 -1.78 -14.81 -2.24
C VAL A 296 -0.44 -14.43 -1.58
N ASP A 297 0.37 -15.41 -1.16
CA ASP A 297 1.70 -15.23 -0.61
C ASP A 297 2.83 -15.30 -1.67
N MET A 298 2.46 -15.37 -2.95
CA MET A 298 3.36 -15.49 -4.08
C MET A 298 3.47 -14.16 -4.82
N TYR A 299 4.47 -13.37 -4.47
CA TYR A 299 4.74 -12.07 -5.09
C TYR A 299 6.23 -11.75 -5.04
N GLU A 300 6.68 -11.02 -6.04
CA GLU A 300 8.01 -10.45 -6.06
C GLU A 300 8.08 -9.21 -5.16
N LYS A 301 9.24 -9.01 -4.52
CA LYS A 301 9.44 -7.84 -3.66
C LYS A 301 9.21 -6.53 -4.41
N ASP A 302 9.57 -6.51 -5.70
CA ASP A 302 9.45 -5.32 -6.56
C ASP A 302 8.02 -5.07 -7.07
N SER A 303 7.08 -6.01 -6.84
CA SER A 303 5.66 -5.85 -7.14
C SER A 303 4.85 -5.26 -5.98
N LEU A 304 5.48 -5.09 -4.81
CA LEU A 304 4.82 -4.49 -3.66
C LEU A 304 4.58 -3.00 -3.89
N SER A 305 3.45 -2.50 -3.41
CA SER A 305 3.20 -1.06 -3.38
C SER A 305 4.21 -0.35 -2.46
N TYR A 306 4.23 0.97 -2.53
CA TYR A 306 5.06 1.81 -1.65
C TYR A 306 4.91 1.44 -0.16
N TYR A 307 3.72 1.03 0.24
CA TYR A 307 3.41 0.64 1.62
C TYR A 307 3.66 -0.85 1.91
N GLY A 308 4.05 -1.64 0.92
CA GLY A 308 4.31 -3.07 1.07
C GLY A 308 3.08 -3.97 0.90
N VAL A 309 2.03 -3.49 0.24
CA VAL A 309 0.83 -4.27 -0.11
C VAL A 309 1.07 -5.03 -1.41
N ALA A 310 0.71 -6.33 -1.44
CA ALA A 310 0.89 -7.21 -2.59
C ALA A 310 -0.39 -7.32 -3.44
N HIS A 311 -0.23 -7.73 -4.70
CA HIS A 311 -1.33 -8.10 -5.63
C HIS A 311 -2.39 -7.01 -5.83
N LEU A 312 -1.95 -5.74 -5.91
CA LEU A 312 -2.84 -4.63 -6.25
C LEU A 312 -2.98 -4.44 -7.78
N ASP A 313 -2.20 -5.20 -8.55
CA ASP A 313 -2.12 -5.15 -10.01
C ASP A 313 -2.29 -6.57 -10.56
N GLY A 314 -3.51 -7.03 -10.75
CA GLY A 314 -3.81 -8.37 -11.28
C GLY A 314 -4.16 -9.42 -10.20
N ASN A 315 -3.95 -10.68 -10.49
CA ASN A 315 -4.34 -11.87 -9.75
C ASN A 315 -5.88 -11.97 -9.62
N ALA A 316 -6.50 -11.37 -8.62
CA ALA A 316 -7.94 -11.32 -8.46
C ALA A 316 -8.45 -9.89 -8.33
N MET A 317 -9.51 -9.56 -9.06
CA MET A 317 -10.27 -8.33 -8.78
C MET A 317 -10.74 -8.32 -7.33
N GLU A 318 -10.89 -7.13 -6.75
CA GLU A 318 -11.20 -6.97 -5.33
C GLU A 318 -12.43 -6.07 -5.09
N TRP A 319 -13.34 -6.57 -4.25
CA TRP A 319 -14.47 -5.80 -3.76
C TRP A 319 -14.03 -4.60 -2.92
N THR A 320 -14.65 -3.45 -3.19
CA THR A 320 -14.62 -2.28 -2.28
C THR A 320 -16.02 -2.00 -1.74
N ASP A 321 -16.10 -1.25 -0.63
CA ASP A 321 -17.38 -0.81 -0.08
C ASP A 321 -17.93 0.47 -0.72
N SER A 322 -17.35 0.92 -1.81
CA SER A 322 -17.79 2.11 -2.52
C SER A 322 -18.83 1.79 -3.59
N TRP A 323 -19.83 2.64 -3.71
CA TRP A 323 -20.72 2.63 -4.84
C TRP A 323 -20.03 3.19 -6.09
N TYR A 324 -20.39 2.68 -7.27
CA TYR A 324 -19.83 3.15 -8.53
C TYR A 324 -20.42 4.51 -8.92
N LEU A 325 -19.90 5.56 -8.28
CA LEU A 325 -20.30 6.94 -8.50
C LEU A 325 -19.30 7.64 -9.43
N PRO A 326 -19.73 8.67 -10.20
CA PRO A 326 -18.79 9.52 -10.92
C PRO A 326 -17.89 10.23 -9.92
N TYR A 327 -16.63 10.39 -10.26
CA TYR A 327 -15.73 11.22 -9.47
C TYR A 327 -16.19 12.69 -9.49
N LYS A 328 -15.92 13.41 -8.41
CA LYS A 328 -16.26 14.83 -8.33
C LYS A 328 -15.66 15.61 -9.51
N GLY A 329 -16.50 16.25 -10.30
CA GLY A 329 -16.10 16.97 -11.52
C GLY A 329 -16.16 16.13 -12.81
N ASN A 330 -16.36 14.84 -12.72
CA ASN A 330 -16.66 13.99 -13.89
C ASN A 330 -18.07 14.32 -14.41
N ARG A 331 -18.18 14.59 -15.71
CA ARG A 331 -19.45 14.92 -16.40
C ARG A 331 -19.83 13.87 -17.44
N VAL A 332 -19.13 12.75 -17.48
CA VAL A 332 -19.42 11.67 -18.41
C VAL A 332 -20.71 10.97 -18.00
N GLU A 333 -21.60 10.81 -18.95
CA GLU A 333 -22.80 10.00 -18.75
C GLU A 333 -22.45 8.53 -18.76
N ASN A 334 -22.73 7.83 -17.68
CA ASN A 334 -22.62 6.39 -17.60
C ASN A 334 -23.84 5.84 -16.85
N LYS A 335 -24.62 5.01 -17.54
CA LYS A 335 -25.86 4.41 -17.00
C LYS A 335 -25.63 3.52 -15.77
N LYS A 336 -24.39 3.10 -15.54
CA LYS A 336 -24.01 2.29 -14.38
C LYS A 336 -23.65 3.13 -13.16
N PHE A 337 -23.46 4.45 -13.31
CA PHE A 337 -23.23 5.31 -12.16
C PHE A 337 -24.47 5.35 -11.26
N GLY A 338 -24.24 5.26 -9.96
CA GLY A 338 -25.29 5.29 -8.95
C GLY A 338 -25.04 4.31 -7.80
N THR A 339 -26.08 4.03 -7.03
CA THR A 339 -26.03 3.14 -5.86
C THR A 339 -26.53 1.73 -6.18
N GLN A 340 -26.29 1.26 -7.38
CA GLN A 340 -26.66 -0.08 -7.81
C GLN A 340 -25.45 -1.02 -7.89
N TYR A 341 -24.28 -0.50 -8.24
CA TYR A 341 -23.08 -1.29 -8.43
C TYR A 341 -22.01 -0.89 -7.42
N LYS A 342 -21.39 -1.87 -6.80
CA LYS A 342 -20.16 -1.64 -6.03
C LYS A 342 -18.96 -1.58 -6.99
N VAL A 343 -17.91 -0.85 -6.58
CA VAL A 343 -16.65 -0.80 -7.33
C VAL A 343 -15.81 -2.02 -7.01
N ILE A 344 -15.22 -2.63 -8.02
CA ILE A 344 -14.14 -3.60 -7.90
C ILE A 344 -12.88 -3.05 -8.54
N ARG A 345 -11.71 -3.45 -8.02
CA ARG A 345 -10.40 -2.87 -8.35
C ARG A 345 -9.37 -3.97 -8.62
N GLY A 346 -8.22 -3.60 -9.21
CA GLY A 346 -7.01 -4.41 -9.24
C GLY A 346 -6.80 -5.28 -10.48
N GLY A 347 -7.81 -5.49 -11.32
CA GLY A 347 -7.71 -6.40 -12.47
C GLY A 347 -7.65 -7.88 -12.07
N ALA A 348 -7.35 -8.77 -13.01
CA ALA A 348 -7.28 -10.22 -12.77
C ALA A 348 -6.33 -10.92 -13.75
N TYR A 349 -5.98 -12.16 -13.45
CA TYR A 349 -5.08 -12.99 -14.28
C TYR A 349 -5.54 -13.17 -15.74
N PHE A 350 -6.83 -13.00 -16.02
CA PHE A 350 -7.42 -13.12 -17.36
C PHE A 350 -7.68 -11.77 -18.04
N LEU A 351 -7.37 -10.67 -17.38
CA LEU A 351 -7.50 -9.33 -17.90
C LEU A 351 -6.14 -8.78 -18.33
N SER A 352 -6.17 -7.78 -19.21
CA SER A 352 -4.95 -7.15 -19.70
C SER A 352 -4.27 -6.25 -18.66
N LYS A 353 -3.02 -5.91 -18.89
CA LYS A 353 -2.29 -4.92 -18.11
C LYS A 353 -3.03 -3.59 -17.97
N ASN A 354 -3.82 -3.20 -18.98
CA ASN A 354 -4.58 -1.95 -18.91
C ASN A 354 -5.70 -2.02 -17.87
N ASP A 355 -6.29 -3.20 -17.69
CA ASP A 355 -7.32 -3.45 -16.69
C ASP A 355 -6.74 -3.65 -15.29
N ALA A 356 -5.42 -3.89 -15.20
CA ALA A 356 -4.70 -4.05 -13.93
C ALA A 356 -4.08 -2.74 -13.41
N ARG A 357 -4.32 -1.60 -14.06
CA ARG A 357 -3.91 -0.30 -13.52
C ARG A 357 -4.55 -0.07 -12.16
N ILE A 358 -3.79 0.49 -11.24
CA ILE A 358 -4.31 0.86 -9.90
C ILE A 358 -5.40 1.93 -9.96
N THR A 359 -5.60 2.57 -11.09
CA THR A 359 -6.64 3.57 -11.35
C THR A 359 -7.89 2.99 -11.96
N ASP A 360 -7.79 1.82 -12.61
CA ASP A 360 -8.89 1.18 -13.31
C ASP A 360 -10.07 0.86 -12.37
N ARG A 361 -11.27 1.11 -12.86
CA ARG A 361 -12.52 0.97 -12.12
C ARG A 361 -13.45 0.01 -12.84
N LYS A 362 -13.78 -1.08 -12.21
CA LYS A 362 -14.79 -2.02 -12.74
C LYS A 362 -16.06 -1.95 -11.91
N THR A 363 -17.20 -2.11 -12.58
CA THR A 363 -18.46 -2.34 -11.90
C THR A 363 -18.49 -3.76 -11.37
N GLY A 364 -18.57 -3.91 -10.08
CA GLY A 364 -19.01 -5.15 -9.44
C GLY A 364 -20.50 -5.39 -9.74
N GLY A 365 -21.02 -6.50 -9.33
CA GLY A 365 -22.45 -6.77 -9.43
C GLY A 365 -23.27 -5.88 -8.50
N MET A 366 -24.58 -5.90 -8.68
CA MET A 366 -25.52 -5.35 -7.72
C MET A 366 -25.55 -6.23 -6.48
N PRO A 367 -25.17 -5.73 -5.27
CA PRO A 367 -25.01 -6.57 -4.08
C PRO A 367 -26.23 -7.42 -3.75
N ASP A 368 -27.43 -6.85 -3.95
CA ASP A 368 -28.69 -7.52 -3.62
C ASP A 368 -29.21 -8.50 -4.66
N LEU A 369 -28.74 -8.39 -5.92
CA LEU A 369 -29.22 -9.21 -7.04
C LEU A 369 -28.19 -10.23 -7.52
N TYR A 370 -26.91 -9.92 -7.39
CA TYR A 370 -25.84 -10.79 -7.84
C TYR A 370 -25.47 -11.79 -6.75
N LYS A 371 -25.81 -13.03 -6.99
CA LYS A 371 -25.37 -14.19 -6.18
C LYS A 371 -24.06 -14.78 -6.71
N ASP A 372 -23.55 -14.26 -7.82
CA ASP A 372 -22.35 -14.79 -8.44
C ASP A 372 -21.09 -14.29 -7.74
N ARG A 373 -20.15 -15.18 -7.54
CA ARG A 373 -18.82 -14.89 -7.04
C ARG A 373 -17.95 -14.43 -8.19
N ILE A 374 -17.63 -13.14 -8.24
CA ILE A 374 -16.93 -12.50 -9.37
C ILE A 374 -15.59 -11.87 -9.01
N ALA A 375 -15.35 -11.61 -7.74
CA ALA A 375 -14.13 -10.97 -7.28
C ALA A 375 -13.69 -11.54 -5.93
N GLY A 376 -12.39 -11.45 -5.66
CA GLY A 376 -11.82 -11.61 -4.36
C GLY A 376 -11.99 -10.35 -3.52
N PHE A 377 -11.24 -10.24 -2.42
CA PHE A 377 -11.23 -9.07 -1.57
C PHE A 377 -10.05 -9.09 -0.61
N ARG A 378 -9.75 -7.93 -0.08
CA ARG A 378 -8.94 -7.72 1.12
C ARG A 378 -9.69 -6.85 2.11
N CYS A 379 -9.26 -6.82 3.37
CA CYS A 379 -9.94 -6.06 4.40
C CYS A 379 -9.09 -4.88 4.88
N VAL A 380 -9.77 -3.89 5.44
CA VAL A 380 -9.15 -2.79 6.20
C VAL A 380 -9.65 -2.81 7.64
N LYS A 381 -8.82 -2.29 8.53
CA LYS A 381 -9.12 -2.14 9.97
C LYS A 381 -8.84 -0.70 10.37
N ASN A 382 -9.80 -0.08 11.03
CA ASN A 382 -9.56 1.22 11.65
C ASN A 382 -8.55 1.08 12.78
N ILE A 383 -7.71 2.08 12.96
CA ILE A 383 -6.72 2.10 14.03
C ILE A 383 -7.42 2.14 15.39
N SER A 384 -6.87 1.39 16.33
CA SER A 384 -7.32 1.34 17.73
C SER A 384 -6.17 1.55 18.69
N GLU A 385 -6.47 1.88 19.95
CA GLU A 385 -5.46 2.04 21.00
C GLU A 385 -4.57 0.80 21.18
N SER A 386 -5.11 -0.41 20.94
CA SER A 386 -4.35 -1.67 21.03
C SER A 386 -3.33 -1.85 19.91
N ASP A 387 -3.38 -1.05 18.86
CA ASP A 387 -2.46 -1.12 17.72
C ASP A 387 -1.22 -0.24 17.95
N LYS A 388 -1.19 0.55 19.02
CA LYS A 388 -0.02 1.31 19.47
C LYS A 388 1.12 0.37 19.88
N LYS A 389 2.35 0.84 19.67
CA LYS A 389 3.59 0.13 20.07
C LYS A 389 3.73 0.05 21.58
#